data_51fcb70dd3be8ffb8dc61533a16741cc
#
_entry.id   51fcb70dd3be8ffb8dc61533a16741cc
#
_cell.length_a   1.000
_cell.length_b   1.000
_cell.length_c   1.000
_cell.angle_alpha   90.00
_cell.angle_beta   90.00
_cell.angle_gamma   90.00
#
_symmetry.space_group_name_H-M   'P 1'
#
loop_
_entity.id
_entity.type
_entity.pdbx_description
1 polymer ?
#
loop_
_entity_poly.entity_id
_entity_poly.type
_entity_poly.pdbx_seq_one_letter_code
_entity_poly.pdbx_strand_id
1 'polypeptide(L)'
;MTADPLDYSGKRVLVVGGSSGIGNGIAHGFRARGADVHVWGTRPSASDYENEEGSDLTGLGYSQVDVGSSDAIASASAPFDGLDVLVHSQGAVLYRRQEFEPEGFNKVVAVNLASVMQISMRFHDALAAAGGSIIVVSSVGAFRSTIGNPAYAASKAGAVSLVRTLGQAWATTGIRVNGIAPSLVDTKMTKITMDSEERRERALEKIPMRRFGTVEEMAGVALFLASPLASYMCGQTLIVDGGLTL
;
A
#
# COMPACT_ATOMS: atom_id res chain seq x y z
N MET A 1 27.44 9.35 17.70
CA MET A 1 26.73 9.56 16.44
C MET A 1 25.33 9.06 16.68
N THR A 2 24.30 9.87 16.49
CA THR A 2 22.90 9.41 16.55
C THR A 2 22.68 8.46 15.38
N ALA A 3 22.10 7.28 15.64
CA ALA A 3 21.78 6.31 14.60
C ALA A 3 20.88 6.98 13.53
N ASP A 4 21.06 6.62 12.27
CA ASP A 4 20.19 7.09 11.19
C ASP A 4 18.76 6.62 11.48
N PRO A 5 17.78 7.52 11.66
CA PRO A 5 16.42 7.14 11.94
C PRO A 5 15.72 6.39 10.78
N LEU A 6 16.32 6.38 9.61
CA LEU A 6 15.88 5.64 8.43
C LEU A 6 16.74 4.39 8.15
N ASP A 7 17.54 3.94 9.11
CA ASP A 7 18.20 2.64 9.05
C ASP A 7 17.20 1.53 9.45
N TYR A 8 16.97 0.60 8.54
CA TYR A 8 16.09 -0.57 8.73
C TYR A 8 16.87 -1.88 8.81
N SER A 9 18.18 -1.83 9.06
CA SER A 9 19.01 -3.02 9.24
C SER A 9 18.43 -3.94 10.32
N GLY A 10 18.20 -5.21 9.98
CA GLY A 10 17.60 -6.21 10.85
C GLY A 10 16.09 -6.08 11.05
N LYS A 11 15.42 -5.17 10.34
CA LYS A 11 13.96 -5.04 10.34
C LYS A 11 13.32 -5.95 9.31
N ARG A 12 12.23 -6.62 9.67
CA ARG A 12 11.44 -7.51 8.84
C ARG A 12 10.21 -6.78 8.33
N VAL A 13 10.08 -6.69 7.03
CA VAL A 13 9.07 -5.90 6.34
C VAL A 13 8.25 -6.78 5.40
N LEU A 14 6.95 -6.85 5.61
CA LEU A 14 6.02 -7.47 4.67
C LEU A 14 5.28 -6.40 3.86
N VAL A 15 5.39 -6.49 2.52
CA VAL A 15 4.65 -5.62 1.62
C VAL A 15 3.62 -6.43 0.84
N VAL A 16 2.36 -6.31 1.22
CA VAL A 16 1.24 -6.93 0.52
C VAL A 16 0.94 -6.12 -0.73
N GLY A 17 0.94 -6.76 -1.90
CA GLY A 17 0.89 -6.08 -3.20
C GLY A 17 2.24 -5.44 -3.59
N GLY A 18 3.34 -5.95 -3.03
CA GLY A 18 4.69 -5.47 -3.29
C GLY A 18 5.32 -5.94 -4.60
N SER A 19 4.59 -6.71 -5.41
CA SER A 19 5.12 -7.23 -6.68
C SER A 19 5.15 -6.25 -7.83
N SER A 20 4.49 -5.08 -7.72
CA SER A 20 4.50 -4.05 -8.77
C SER A 20 4.15 -2.66 -8.24
N GLY A 21 4.43 -1.62 -9.04
CA GLY A 21 4.01 -0.24 -8.82
C GLY A 21 4.45 0.33 -7.48
N ILE A 22 3.54 1.03 -6.78
CA ILE A 22 3.84 1.70 -5.50
C ILE A 22 4.37 0.71 -4.46
N GLY A 23 3.76 -0.48 -4.36
CA GLY A 23 4.19 -1.50 -3.41
C GLY A 23 5.60 -1.99 -3.68
N ASN A 24 5.98 -2.15 -4.95
CA ASN A 24 7.33 -2.54 -5.35
C ASN A 24 8.36 -1.44 -5.02
N GLY A 25 8.04 -0.18 -5.33
CA GLY A 25 8.88 0.96 -4.93
C GLY A 25 9.08 1.04 -3.42
N ILE A 26 8.02 0.81 -2.63
CA ILE A 26 8.11 0.77 -1.16
C ILE A 26 9.00 -0.39 -0.70
N ALA A 27 8.85 -1.59 -1.27
CA ALA A 27 9.66 -2.76 -0.94
C ALA A 27 11.15 -2.50 -1.17
N HIS A 28 11.49 -1.94 -2.33
CA HIS A 28 12.87 -1.55 -2.63
C HIS A 28 13.38 -0.40 -1.75
N GLY A 29 12.52 0.55 -1.39
CA GLY A 29 12.86 1.62 -0.45
C GLY A 29 13.32 1.07 0.91
N PHE A 30 12.59 0.10 1.48
CA PHE A 30 12.97 -0.57 2.73
C PHE A 30 14.23 -1.43 2.55
N ARG A 31 14.31 -2.21 1.46
CA ARG A 31 15.48 -3.04 1.18
C ARG A 31 16.75 -2.21 1.05
N ALA A 32 16.71 -1.08 0.36
CA ALA A 32 17.84 -0.18 0.20
C ALA A 32 18.33 0.44 1.54
N ARG A 33 17.50 0.37 2.58
CA ARG A 33 17.77 0.81 3.94
C ARG A 33 18.10 -0.35 4.89
N GLY A 34 18.41 -1.54 4.35
CA GLY A 34 18.90 -2.69 5.11
C GLY A 34 17.82 -3.64 5.66
N ALA A 35 16.55 -3.41 5.36
CA ALA A 35 15.49 -4.32 5.79
C ALA A 35 15.54 -5.67 5.06
N ASP A 36 15.11 -6.73 5.77
CA ASP A 36 14.69 -7.99 5.16
C ASP A 36 13.25 -7.84 4.70
N VAL A 37 13.03 -7.90 3.38
CA VAL A 37 11.74 -7.57 2.77
C VAL A 37 11.14 -8.77 2.04
N HIS A 38 9.91 -9.09 2.39
CA HIS A 38 9.10 -10.09 1.72
C HIS A 38 7.87 -9.44 1.10
N VAL A 39 7.49 -9.88 -0.10
CA VAL A 39 6.31 -9.35 -0.78
C VAL A 39 5.30 -10.45 -1.08
N TRP A 40 4.01 -10.08 -0.98
CA TRP A 40 2.93 -10.92 -1.45
C TRP A 40 2.42 -10.41 -2.79
N GLY A 41 2.22 -11.33 -3.74
CA GLY A 41 1.66 -11.06 -5.04
C GLY A 41 0.73 -12.18 -5.49
N THR A 42 0.13 -12.05 -6.67
CA THR A 42 -0.92 -12.97 -7.15
C THR A 42 -0.43 -14.04 -8.12
N ARG A 43 0.74 -13.87 -8.74
CA ARG A 43 1.28 -14.84 -9.69
C ARG A 43 1.96 -16.01 -8.98
N PRO A 44 2.07 -17.18 -9.62
CA PRO A 44 2.66 -18.38 -9.00
C PRO A 44 4.09 -18.21 -8.52
N SER A 45 4.92 -17.43 -9.23
CA SER A 45 6.33 -17.26 -8.88
C SER A 45 6.82 -15.83 -9.09
N ALA A 46 7.96 -15.48 -8.50
CA ALA A 46 8.63 -14.21 -8.71
C ALA A 46 9.06 -14.02 -10.18
N SER A 47 9.47 -15.13 -10.85
CA SER A 47 9.88 -15.07 -12.26
C SER A 47 8.76 -14.70 -13.22
N ASP A 48 7.49 -14.86 -12.83
CA ASP A 48 6.36 -14.44 -13.67
C ASP A 48 6.24 -12.90 -13.79
N TYR A 49 7.01 -12.17 -13.00
CA TYR A 49 7.12 -10.71 -13.06
C TYR A 49 8.35 -10.21 -13.82
N GLU A 50 9.24 -11.10 -14.25
CA GLU A 50 10.40 -10.75 -15.07
C GLU A 50 9.94 -10.04 -16.35
N ASN A 51 10.66 -9.00 -16.75
CA ASN A 51 10.34 -8.15 -17.91
C ASN A 51 9.01 -7.37 -17.81
N GLU A 52 8.40 -7.29 -16.64
CA GLU A 52 7.22 -6.49 -16.43
C GLU A 52 7.59 -5.10 -15.89
N GLU A 53 7.22 -4.05 -16.61
CA GLU A 53 7.49 -2.66 -16.22
C GLU A 53 6.91 -2.36 -14.82
N GLY A 54 7.74 -1.77 -13.95
CA GLY A 54 7.37 -1.43 -12.58
C GLY A 54 7.25 -2.63 -11.64
N SER A 55 7.87 -3.77 -12.02
CA SER A 55 7.95 -4.99 -11.21
C SER A 55 9.39 -5.47 -11.18
N ASP A 56 10.08 -5.28 -10.05
CA ASP A 56 11.40 -5.85 -9.79
C ASP A 56 11.35 -6.61 -8.47
N LEU A 57 11.59 -7.93 -8.51
CA LEU A 57 11.62 -8.76 -7.31
C LEU A 57 13.05 -9.19 -6.92
N THR A 58 14.06 -8.58 -7.54
CA THR A 58 15.46 -8.88 -7.25
C THR A 58 15.79 -8.59 -5.79
N GLY A 59 16.19 -9.63 -5.06
CA GLY A 59 16.57 -9.53 -3.64
C GLY A 59 15.41 -9.33 -2.68
N LEU A 60 14.17 -9.54 -3.11
CA LEU A 60 12.98 -9.60 -2.28
C LEU A 60 12.53 -11.06 -2.10
N GLY A 61 12.08 -11.41 -0.89
CA GLY A 61 11.33 -12.65 -0.69
C GLY A 61 9.95 -12.53 -1.35
N TYR A 62 9.41 -13.65 -1.85
CA TYR A 62 8.12 -13.66 -2.55
C TYR A 62 7.23 -14.83 -2.09
N SER A 63 5.93 -14.56 -1.96
CA SER A 63 4.90 -15.59 -1.84
C SER A 63 3.67 -15.23 -2.68
N GLN A 64 3.09 -16.25 -3.30
CA GLN A 64 1.79 -16.12 -3.94
C GLN A 64 0.69 -16.10 -2.89
N VAL A 65 -0.07 -15.02 -2.80
CA VAL A 65 -1.26 -14.92 -1.94
C VAL A 65 -2.35 -14.12 -2.67
N ASP A 66 -3.49 -14.76 -2.93
CA ASP A 66 -4.67 -14.04 -3.39
C ASP A 66 -5.38 -13.42 -2.17
N VAL A 67 -5.17 -12.14 -1.98
CA VAL A 67 -5.77 -11.38 -0.85
C VAL A 67 -7.27 -11.11 -1.03
N GLY A 68 -7.85 -11.45 -2.17
CA GLY A 68 -9.30 -11.48 -2.37
C GLY A 68 -9.96 -12.70 -1.72
N SER A 69 -9.17 -13.68 -1.29
CA SER A 69 -9.62 -14.92 -0.63
C SER A 69 -9.21 -14.95 0.85
N SER A 70 -10.19 -14.98 1.74
CA SER A 70 -9.94 -15.13 3.18
C SER A 70 -9.21 -16.42 3.53
N ASP A 71 -9.51 -17.51 2.83
CA ASP A 71 -8.85 -18.81 3.04
C ASP A 71 -7.39 -18.76 2.60
N ALA A 72 -7.07 -18.09 1.49
CA ALA A 72 -5.70 -17.89 1.04
C ALA A 72 -4.91 -17.04 2.04
N ILE A 73 -5.50 -15.98 2.59
CA ILE A 73 -4.88 -15.18 3.65
C ILE A 73 -4.62 -16.04 4.91
N ALA A 74 -5.60 -16.82 5.33
CA ALA A 74 -5.50 -17.66 6.54
C ALA A 74 -4.45 -18.76 6.41
N SER A 75 -4.33 -19.38 5.23
CA SER A 75 -3.39 -20.48 4.95
C SER A 75 -1.99 -20.03 4.53
N ALA A 76 -1.80 -18.74 4.17
CA ALA A 76 -0.50 -18.24 3.77
C ALA A 76 0.55 -18.47 4.87
N SER A 77 1.74 -18.93 4.51
CA SER A 77 2.85 -19.03 5.45
C SER A 77 3.30 -17.63 5.90
N ALA A 78 3.60 -17.48 7.19
CA ALA A 78 4.26 -16.28 7.66
C ALA A 78 5.70 -16.25 7.12
N PRO A 79 6.15 -15.15 6.49
CA PRO A 79 7.49 -15.12 5.89
C PRO A 79 8.61 -14.99 6.92
N PHE A 80 8.27 -14.62 8.16
CA PHE A 80 9.21 -14.34 9.26
C PHE A 80 8.65 -14.85 10.58
N ASP A 81 9.53 -15.13 11.53
CA ASP A 81 9.18 -15.46 12.93
C ASP A 81 8.65 -14.25 13.73
N GLY A 82 8.70 -13.06 13.16
CA GLY A 82 8.16 -11.81 13.72
C GLY A 82 8.05 -10.76 12.63
N LEU A 83 7.45 -9.61 12.92
CA LEU A 83 7.23 -8.58 11.92
C LEU A 83 7.39 -7.18 12.52
N ASP A 84 8.21 -6.33 11.91
CA ASP A 84 8.43 -4.95 12.35
C ASP A 84 7.57 -3.96 11.56
N VAL A 85 7.37 -4.19 10.26
CA VAL A 85 6.56 -3.31 9.40
C VAL A 85 5.66 -4.14 8.49
N LEU A 86 4.39 -3.78 8.46
CA LEU A 86 3.39 -4.30 7.51
C LEU A 86 2.91 -3.19 6.59
N VAL A 87 3.07 -3.37 5.29
CA VAL A 87 2.59 -2.42 4.29
C VAL A 87 1.46 -3.06 3.49
N HIS A 88 0.31 -2.41 3.47
CA HIS A 88 -0.82 -2.75 2.61
C HIS A 88 -0.80 -1.87 1.36
N SER A 89 -0.31 -2.41 0.25
CA SER A 89 -0.27 -1.73 -1.06
C SER A 89 -1.08 -2.48 -2.12
N GLN A 90 -1.81 -3.53 -1.71
CA GLN A 90 -2.73 -4.22 -2.62
C GLN A 90 -3.87 -3.29 -3.06
N GLY A 91 -4.31 -3.47 -4.29
CA GLY A 91 -5.43 -2.73 -4.79
C GLY A 91 -5.99 -3.31 -6.09
N ALA A 92 -7.31 -3.27 -6.20
CA ALA A 92 -8.05 -3.60 -7.40
C ALA A 92 -8.92 -2.41 -7.80
N VAL A 93 -9.05 -2.20 -9.08
CA VAL A 93 -10.00 -1.28 -9.70
C VAL A 93 -10.59 -1.97 -10.93
N LEU A 94 -11.90 -1.89 -11.10
CA LEU A 94 -12.58 -2.46 -12.25
C LEU A 94 -13.15 -1.35 -13.12
N TYR A 95 -12.89 -1.45 -14.42
CA TYR A 95 -13.31 -0.44 -15.40
C TYR A 95 -14.63 -0.83 -16.09
N ARG A 96 -15.11 -0.01 -17.03
CA ARG A 96 -16.30 -0.26 -17.85
C ARG A 96 -17.55 -0.53 -17.02
N ARG A 97 -17.75 0.22 -15.94
CA ARG A 97 -18.88 0.14 -15.00
C ARG A 97 -19.04 -1.21 -14.26
N GLN A 98 -18.06 -2.09 -14.28
CA GLN A 98 -18.12 -3.37 -13.56
C GLN A 98 -18.27 -3.19 -12.04
N GLU A 99 -17.80 -2.06 -11.47
CA GLU A 99 -17.97 -1.78 -10.04
C GLU A 99 -19.40 -1.36 -9.65
N PHE A 100 -20.31 -1.16 -10.62
CA PHE A 100 -21.72 -0.93 -10.36
C PHE A 100 -22.51 -2.25 -10.26
N GLU A 101 -21.89 -3.37 -10.60
CA GLU A 101 -22.46 -4.70 -10.43
C GLU A 101 -22.03 -5.27 -9.05
N PRO A 102 -22.94 -6.01 -8.36
CA PRO A 102 -22.65 -6.54 -7.02
C PRO A 102 -21.38 -7.37 -6.93
N GLU A 103 -21.10 -8.20 -7.93
CA GLU A 103 -19.89 -9.04 -7.97
C GLU A 103 -18.62 -8.20 -8.07
N GLY A 104 -18.58 -7.23 -8.98
CA GLY A 104 -17.46 -6.32 -9.15
C GLY A 104 -17.24 -5.44 -7.92
N PHE A 105 -18.32 -4.93 -7.33
CA PHE A 105 -18.27 -4.17 -6.09
C PHE A 105 -17.63 -4.98 -4.96
N ASN A 106 -18.16 -6.18 -4.71
CA ASN A 106 -17.69 -7.07 -3.64
C ASN A 106 -16.21 -7.46 -3.85
N LYS A 107 -15.81 -7.76 -5.09
CA LYS A 107 -14.42 -8.09 -5.42
C LYS A 107 -13.46 -6.95 -5.05
N VAL A 108 -13.78 -5.72 -5.42
CA VAL A 108 -12.94 -4.56 -5.10
C VAL A 108 -12.88 -4.32 -3.59
N VAL A 109 -14.02 -4.41 -2.90
CA VAL A 109 -14.08 -4.25 -1.43
C VAL A 109 -13.30 -5.36 -0.72
N ALA A 110 -13.38 -6.60 -1.17
CA ALA A 110 -12.63 -7.72 -0.61
C ALA A 110 -11.12 -7.45 -0.67
N VAL A 111 -10.59 -7.05 -1.84
CA VAL A 111 -9.16 -6.78 -2.04
C VAL A 111 -8.70 -5.52 -1.32
N ASN A 112 -9.45 -4.40 -1.43
CA ASN A 112 -8.95 -3.09 -1.01
C ASN A 112 -9.22 -2.78 0.47
N LEU A 113 -10.17 -3.46 1.10
CA LEU A 113 -10.61 -3.15 2.46
C LEU A 113 -10.62 -4.37 3.37
N ALA A 114 -11.38 -5.43 3.04
CA ALA A 114 -11.51 -6.59 3.92
C ALA A 114 -10.17 -7.28 4.16
N SER A 115 -9.34 -7.42 3.13
CA SER A 115 -8.00 -8.00 3.23
C SER A 115 -7.09 -7.20 4.17
N VAL A 116 -7.20 -5.86 4.19
CA VAL A 116 -6.40 -5.01 5.08
C VAL A 116 -6.68 -5.39 6.54
N MET A 117 -7.96 -5.51 6.91
CA MET A 117 -8.32 -5.93 8.28
C MET A 117 -7.83 -7.35 8.59
N GLN A 118 -8.09 -8.31 7.70
CA GLN A 118 -7.75 -9.71 7.91
C GLN A 118 -6.24 -9.93 8.09
N ILE A 119 -5.44 -9.33 7.22
CA ILE A 119 -3.97 -9.45 7.27
C ILE A 119 -3.41 -8.70 8.49
N SER A 120 -3.95 -7.53 8.83
CA SER A 120 -3.54 -6.79 10.01
C SER A 120 -3.80 -7.57 11.30
N MET A 121 -4.96 -8.24 11.40
CA MET A 121 -5.27 -9.13 12.53
C MET A 121 -4.33 -10.33 12.58
N ARG A 122 -4.04 -10.94 11.44
CA ARG A 122 -3.14 -12.09 11.36
C ARG A 122 -1.74 -11.80 11.92
N PHE A 123 -1.21 -10.61 11.69
CA PHE A 123 0.13 -10.22 12.12
C PHE A 123 0.14 -9.33 13.38
N HIS A 124 -1.02 -9.14 14.01
CA HIS A 124 -1.16 -8.27 15.19
C HIS A 124 -0.14 -8.59 16.29
N ASP A 125 -0.05 -9.83 16.72
CA ASP A 125 0.81 -10.22 17.86
C ASP A 125 2.30 -10.08 17.51
N ALA A 126 2.70 -10.39 16.28
CA ALA A 126 4.06 -10.19 15.81
C ALA A 126 4.45 -8.70 15.77
N LEU A 127 3.54 -7.86 15.30
CA LEU A 127 3.72 -6.40 15.28
C LEU A 127 3.73 -5.82 16.70
N ALA A 128 2.83 -6.28 17.60
CA ALA A 128 2.80 -5.83 18.98
C ALA A 128 4.10 -6.17 19.73
N ALA A 129 4.61 -7.38 19.54
CA ALA A 129 5.89 -7.81 20.14
C ALA A 129 7.09 -6.94 19.65
N ALA A 130 7.03 -6.41 18.45
CA ALA A 130 8.08 -5.56 17.87
C ALA A 130 7.87 -4.05 18.14
N GLY A 131 6.73 -3.63 18.69
CA GLY A 131 6.33 -2.21 18.70
C GLY A 131 6.23 -1.65 17.26
N GLY A 132 5.65 -2.45 16.36
CA GLY A 132 5.74 -2.31 14.92
C GLY A 132 4.86 -1.22 14.31
N SER A 133 4.90 -1.13 12.99
CA SER A 133 4.14 -0.13 12.22
C SER A 133 3.34 -0.78 11.09
N ILE A 134 2.09 -0.35 10.92
CA ILE A 134 1.25 -0.69 9.78
C ILE A 134 1.09 0.55 8.90
N ILE A 135 1.30 0.39 7.60
CA ILE A 135 1.12 1.45 6.60
C ILE A 135 0.11 0.98 5.57
N VAL A 136 -0.95 1.77 5.35
CA VAL A 136 -2.01 1.45 4.39
C VAL A 136 -1.98 2.44 3.23
N VAL A 137 -1.77 1.93 2.02
CA VAL A 137 -1.85 2.76 0.81
C VAL A 137 -3.31 2.88 0.39
N SER A 138 -3.89 4.06 0.73
CA SER A 138 -5.22 4.47 0.31
C SER A 138 -5.17 5.19 -1.05
N SER A 139 -5.86 6.30 -1.22
CA SER A 139 -5.89 7.13 -2.42
C SER A 139 -6.55 8.47 -2.11
N VAL A 140 -6.25 9.51 -2.89
CA VAL A 140 -7.07 10.74 -2.90
C VAL A 140 -8.53 10.46 -3.28
N GLY A 141 -8.81 9.33 -3.94
CA GLY A 141 -10.18 8.85 -4.18
C GLY A 141 -10.98 8.54 -2.90
N ALA A 142 -10.31 8.45 -1.75
CA ALA A 142 -10.97 8.35 -0.44
C ALA A 142 -11.57 9.69 0.04
N PHE A 143 -11.10 10.82 -0.51
CA PHE A 143 -11.44 12.18 -0.08
C PHE A 143 -12.23 12.98 -1.12
N ARG A 144 -12.42 12.40 -2.30
CA ARG A 144 -13.16 13.01 -3.41
C ARG A 144 -13.94 11.96 -4.19
N SER A 145 -14.95 12.39 -4.93
CA SER A 145 -15.71 11.47 -5.77
C SER A 145 -14.88 10.91 -6.93
N THR A 146 -15.11 9.65 -7.26
CA THR A 146 -14.59 8.97 -8.45
C THR A 146 -15.77 8.42 -9.24
N ILE A 147 -16.20 9.15 -10.27
CA ILE A 147 -17.47 8.91 -10.96
C ILE A 147 -17.59 7.49 -11.54
N GLY A 148 -16.49 6.91 -11.98
CA GLY A 148 -16.49 5.60 -12.65
C GLY A 148 -16.26 4.39 -11.72
N ASN A 149 -15.84 4.60 -10.47
CA ASN A 149 -15.29 3.55 -9.60
C ASN A 149 -15.84 3.66 -8.17
N PRO A 150 -17.14 3.38 -7.95
CA PRO A 150 -17.77 3.54 -6.65
C PRO A 150 -17.22 2.59 -5.58
N ALA A 151 -16.92 1.34 -5.95
CA ALA A 151 -16.34 0.36 -5.02
C ALA A 151 -14.91 0.75 -4.63
N TYR A 152 -14.10 1.21 -5.59
CA TYR A 152 -12.76 1.71 -5.30
C TYR A 152 -12.80 2.88 -4.33
N ALA A 153 -13.60 3.91 -4.61
CA ALA A 153 -13.71 5.08 -3.73
C ALA A 153 -14.19 4.70 -2.32
N ALA A 154 -15.26 3.90 -2.23
CA ALA A 154 -15.79 3.43 -0.96
C ALA A 154 -14.75 2.60 -0.17
N SER A 155 -14.06 1.67 -0.85
CA SER A 155 -13.03 0.84 -0.21
C SER A 155 -11.82 1.65 0.28
N LYS A 156 -11.37 2.65 -0.48
CA LYS A 156 -10.26 3.52 -0.08
C LYS A 156 -10.65 4.48 1.05
N ALA A 157 -11.89 4.97 1.07
CA ALA A 157 -12.45 5.72 2.20
C ALA A 157 -12.59 4.84 3.45
N GLY A 158 -13.06 3.61 3.29
CA GLY A 158 -13.11 2.60 4.35
C GLY A 158 -11.71 2.31 4.93
N ALA A 159 -10.69 2.22 4.07
CA ALA A 159 -9.30 2.02 4.50
C ALA A 159 -8.78 3.20 5.34
N VAL A 160 -9.13 4.45 5.00
CA VAL A 160 -8.79 5.63 5.84
C VAL A 160 -9.48 5.55 7.20
N SER A 161 -10.76 5.14 7.24
CA SER A 161 -11.48 4.93 8.50
C SER A 161 -10.84 3.81 9.32
N LEU A 162 -10.44 2.72 8.67
CA LEU A 162 -9.78 1.58 9.31
C LEU A 162 -8.42 1.99 9.93
N VAL A 163 -7.62 2.79 9.23
CA VAL A 163 -6.37 3.37 9.75
C VAL A 163 -6.60 4.11 11.07
N ARG A 164 -7.64 4.96 11.13
CA ARG A 164 -7.98 5.70 12.36
C ARG A 164 -8.38 4.77 13.49
N THR A 165 -9.27 3.81 13.18
CA THR A 165 -9.82 2.88 14.18
C THR A 165 -8.74 1.95 14.73
N LEU A 166 -7.94 1.34 13.86
CA LEU A 166 -6.87 0.45 14.29
C LEU A 166 -5.73 1.21 14.99
N GLY A 167 -5.42 2.42 14.53
CA GLY A 167 -4.47 3.29 15.21
C GLY A 167 -4.88 3.54 16.67
N GLN A 168 -6.14 3.88 16.92
CA GLN A 168 -6.65 4.08 18.26
C GLN A 168 -6.69 2.75 19.07
N ALA A 169 -7.19 1.68 18.46
CA ALA A 169 -7.39 0.40 19.14
C ALA A 169 -6.06 -0.26 19.57
N TRP A 170 -5.00 -0.12 18.77
CA TRP A 170 -3.74 -0.82 18.96
C TRP A 170 -2.59 0.05 19.49
N ALA A 171 -2.83 1.34 19.72
CA ALA A 171 -1.83 2.24 20.29
C ALA A 171 -1.26 1.72 21.63
N THR A 172 -2.12 1.15 22.49
CA THR A 172 -1.72 0.60 23.79
C THR A 172 -0.90 -0.69 23.70
N THR A 173 -0.95 -1.39 22.56
CA THR A 173 -0.09 -2.55 22.27
C THR A 173 1.21 -2.16 21.58
N GLY A 174 1.45 -0.86 21.40
CA GLY A 174 2.67 -0.33 20.78
C GLY A 174 2.66 -0.30 19.25
N ILE A 175 1.57 -0.72 18.61
CA ILE A 175 1.46 -0.70 17.13
C ILE A 175 1.01 0.69 16.67
N ARG A 176 1.75 1.28 15.72
CA ARG A 176 1.32 2.50 15.03
C ARG A 176 0.68 2.13 13.69
N VAL A 177 -0.50 2.67 13.41
CA VAL A 177 -1.19 2.44 12.14
C VAL A 177 -1.39 3.79 11.46
N ASN A 178 -0.80 3.96 10.27
CA ASN A 178 -0.91 5.18 9.47
C ASN A 178 -1.17 4.83 8.00
N GLY A 179 -1.52 5.82 7.21
CA GLY A 179 -1.83 5.65 5.79
C GLY A 179 -1.14 6.68 4.90
N ILE A 180 -1.10 6.35 3.62
CA ILE A 180 -0.68 7.24 2.54
C ILE A 180 -1.84 7.31 1.54
N ALA A 181 -2.18 8.50 1.07
CA ALA A 181 -3.19 8.72 0.04
C ALA A 181 -2.55 9.37 -1.20
N PRO A 182 -2.02 8.56 -2.12
CA PRO A 182 -1.46 9.06 -3.37
C PRO A 182 -2.53 9.60 -4.32
N SER A 183 -2.11 10.51 -5.20
CA SER A 183 -2.82 10.83 -6.43
C SER A 183 -2.36 9.93 -7.57
N LEU A 184 -2.20 10.49 -8.76
CA LEU A 184 -1.67 9.78 -9.92
C LEU A 184 -0.15 9.58 -9.77
N VAL A 185 0.25 8.33 -9.64
CA VAL A 185 1.63 7.87 -9.64
C VAL A 185 1.85 7.03 -10.89
N ASP A 186 2.98 7.16 -11.54
CA ASP A 186 3.29 6.40 -12.76
C ASP A 186 3.43 4.91 -12.43
N THR A 187 2.41 4.15 -12.79
CA THR A 187 2.28 2.72 -12.54
C THR A 187 1.33 2.08 -13.55
N LYS A 188 1.28 0.76 -13.63
CA LYS A 188 0.32 0.04 -14.48
C LYS A 188 -1.14 0.43 -14.24
N MET A 189 -1.52 0.72 -12.99
CA MET A 189 -2.90 1.09 -12.65
C MET A 189 -3.29 2.42 -13.29
N THR A 190 -2.35 3.34 -13.48
CA THR A 190 -2.58 4.66 -14.09
C THR A 190 -2.31 4.68 -15.59
N LYS A 191 -1.84 3.57 -16.17
CA LYS A 191 -1.47 3.47 -17.59
C LYS A 191 -2.58 3.91 -18.53
N ILE A 192 -3.84 3.60 -18.24
CA ILE A 192 -5.00 4.08 -19.02
C ILE A 192 -5.02 5.62 -19.16
N THR A 193 -4.58 6.34 -18.13
CA THR A 193 -4.47 7.81 -18.17
C THR A 193 -3.20 8.25 -18.88
N MET A 194 -2.10 7.51 -18.71
CA MET A 194 -0.79 7.86 -19.24
C MET A 194 -0.66 7.62 -20.76
N ASP A 195 -1.30 6.56 -21.28
CA ASP A 195 -1.21 6.15 -22.70
C ASP A 195 -1.98 7.07 -23.65
N SER A 196 -2.79 8.02 -23.15
CA SER A 196 -3.49 9.02 -23.95
C SER A 196 -2.96 10.41 -23.62
N GLU A 197 -2.30 11.07 -24.59
CA GLU A 197 -1.74 12.42 -24.40
C GLU A 197 -2.81 13.40 -23.89
N GLU A 198 -4.00 13.39 -24.50
CA GLU A 198 -5.12 14.25 -24.07
C GLU A 198 -5.54 14.01 -22.61
N ARG A 199 -5.60 12.74 -22.17
CA ARG A 199 -5.95 12.40 -20.76
C ARG A 199 -4.81 12.78 -19.82
N ARG A 200 -3.58 12.57 -20.27
CA ARG A 200 -2.38 12.90 -19.52
C ARG A 200 -2.30 14.42 -19.30
N GLU A 201 -2.45 15.24 -20.34
CA GLU A 201 -2.46 16.69 -20.23
C GLU A 201 -3.57 17.18 -19.30
N ARG A 202 -4.81 16.72 -19.48
CA ARG A 202 -5.94 17.06 -18.60
C ARG A 202 -5.70 16.67 -17.13
N ALA A 203 -5.00 15.57 -16.89
CA ALA A 203 -4.64 15.16 -15.54
C ALA A 203 -3.57 16.07 -14.93
N LEU A 204 -2.55 16.41 -15.71
CA LEU A 204 -1.48 17.34 -15.33
C LEU A 204 -1.99 18.75 -15.05
N GLU A 205 -2.98 19.24 -15.83
CA GLU A 205 -3.60 20.54 -15.58
C GLU A 205 -4.24 20.67 -14.20
N LYS A 206 -4.74 19.56 -13.66
CA LYS A 206 -5.39 19.50 -12.32
C LYS A 206 -4.40 19.38 -11.17
N ILE A 207 -3.16 18.98 -11.44
CA ILE A 207 -2.13 18.82 -10.42
C ILE A 207 -1.29 20.11 -10.34
N PRO A 208 -1.30 20.87 -9.25
CA PRO A 208 -0.50 22.09 -9.11
C PRO A 208 0.98 21.92 -9.42
N MET A 209 1.59 20.79 -9.02
CA MET A 209 2.99 20.48 -9.33
C MET A 209 3.23 20.08 -10.79
N ARG A 210 2.19 19.99 -11.65
CA ARG A 210 2.27 19.73 -13.10
C ARG A 210 3.05 18.47 -13.49
N ARG A 211 3.12 17.50 -12.59
CA ARG A 211 3.71 16.19 -12.82
C ARG A 211 2.99 15.11 -12.04
N PHE A 212 3.16 13.88 -12.45
CA PHE A 212 2.76 12.72 -11.65
C PHE A 212 3.75 12.48 -10.52
N GLY A 213 3.29 11.82 -9.46
CA GLY A 213 4.16 11.31 -8.41
C GLY A 213 4.98 10.11 -8.90
N THR A 214 6.07 9.82 -8.20
CA THR A 214 6.89 8.63 -8.45
C THR A 214 6.71 7.60 -7.35
N VAL A 215 7.08 6.36 -7.61
CA VAL A 215 7.00 5.29 -6.61
C VAL A 215 7.99 5.53 -5.46
N GLU A 216 9.12 6.19 -5.74
CA GLU A 216 10.14 6.57 -4.75
C GLU A 216 9.62 7.64 -3.78
N GLU A 217 8.80 8.58 -4.26
CA GLU A 217 8.17 9.58 -3.39
C GLU A 217 7.19 8.92 -2.41
N MET A 218 6.44 7.91 -2.86
CA MET A 218 5.58 7.11 -1.98
C MET A 218 6.40 6.27 -1.00
N ALA A 219 7.52 5.69 -1.45
CA ALA A 219 8.44 4.95 -0.61
C ALA A 219 9.06 5.83 0.48
N GLY A 220 9.44 7.08 0.15
CA GLY A 220 9.95 8.04 1.14
C GLY A 220 8.97 8.31 2.27
N VAL A 221 7.68 8.47 1.96
CA VAL A 221 6.64 8.65 2.97
C VAL A 221 6.41 7.37 3.79
N ALA A 222 6.45 6.19 3.17
CA ALA A 222 6.34 4.91 3.87
C ALA A 222 7.50 4.71 4.86
N LEU A 223 8.73 4.98 4.44
CA LEU A 223 9.90 4.96 5.30
C LEU A 223 9.75 5.91 6.49
N PHE A 224 9.35 7.15 6.24
CA PHE A 224 9.10 8.12 7.31
C PHE A 224 8.07 7.60 8.32
N LEU A 225 6.90 7.13 7.86
CA LEU A 225 5.83 6.65 8.72
C LEU A 225 6.22 5.41 9.54
N ALA A 226 7.07 4.54 9.02
CA ALA A 226 7.58 3.38 9.74
C ALA A 226 8.69 3.74 10.75
N SER A 227 9.39 4.85 10.56
CA SER A 227 10.56 5.26 11.33
C SER A 227 10.22 5.83 12.72
N PRO A 228 11.23 5.96 13.62
CA PRO A 228 11.11 6.70 14.87
C PRO A 228 10.74 8.18 14.70
N LEU A 229 10.98 8.79 13.53
CA LEU A 229 10.57 10.18 13.23
C LEU A 229 9.06 10.36 13.30
N ALA A 230 8.27 9.30 13.05
CA ALA A 230 6.82 9.30 13.15
C ALA A 230 6.32 8.64 14.46
N SER A 231 7.14 8.57 15.52
CA SER A 231 6.81 7.87 16.78
C SER A 231 5.56 8.40 17.48
N TYR A 232 5.19 9.65 17.25
CA TYR A 232 3.96 10.26 17.81
C TYR A 232 2.81 10.36 16.80
N MET A 233 2.96 9.72 15.63
CA MET A 233 1.91 9.65 14.61
C MET A 233 1.18 8.32 14.66
N CYS A 234 -0.14 8.39 14.87
CA CYS A 234 -1.02 7.23 14.88
C CYS A 234 -2.39 7.59 14.33
N GLY A 235 -2.96 6.75 13.49
CA GLY A 235 -4.27 6.95 12.89
C GLY A 235 -4.33 8.04 11.80
N GLN A 236 -3.18 8.49 11.28
CA GLN A 236 -3.13 9.56 10.27
C GLN A 236 -2.99 8.99 8.87
N THR A 237 -3.64 9.62 7.90
CA THR A 237 -3.42 9.34 6.47
C THR A 237 -2.89 10.59 5.79
N LEU A 238 -1.65 10.51 5.32
CA LEU A 238 -0.98 11.61 4.64
C LEU A 238 -1.39 11.65 3.17
N ILE A 239 -1.88 12.78 2.71
CA ILE A 239 -2.17 13.01 1.29
C ILE A 239 -0.85 13.36 0.60
N VAL A 240 -0.53 12.63 -0.49
CA VAL A 240 0.71 12.78 -1.28
C VAL A 240 0.30 12.89 -2.75
N ASP A 241 -0.06 14.09 -3.18
CA ASP A 241 -0.85 14.29 -4.39
C ASP A 241 -0.42 15.44 -5.30
N GLY A 242 0.71 16.08 -5.02
CA GLY A 242 1.18 17.23 -5.79
C GLY A 242 0.24 18.43 -5.73
N GLY A 243 -0.65 18.49 -4.72
CA GLY A 243 -1.63 19.54 -4.51
C GLY A 243 -2.99 19.32 -5.20
N LEU A 244 -3.25 18.13 -5.76
CA LEU A 244 -4.48 17.83 -6.51
C LEU A 244 -5.77 18.04 -5.70
N THR A 245 -5.72 17.95 -4.37
CA THR A 245 -6.89 18.08 -3.49
C THR A 245 -7.03 19.42 -2.80
N LEU A 246 -6.16 20.39 -3.13
CA LEU A 246 -6.23 21.77 -2.61
C LEU A 246 -7.33 22.59 -3.27
#